data_702a4babd8f85ef25e620dea6f72e38a
#
_entry.id   702a4babd8f85ef25e620dea6f72e38a
#
_cell.length_a   1.000
_cell.length_b   1.000
_cell.length_c   1.000
_cell.angle_alpha   90.00
_cell.angle_beta   90.00
_cell.angle_gamma   90.00
#
_symmetry.space_group_name_H-M   'P 1'
#
loop_
_entity.id
_entity.type
_entity.pdbx_description
1 polymer ?
#
loop_
_entity_poly.entity_id
_entity_poly.type
_entity_poly.pdbx_seq_one_letter_code
_entity_poly.pdbx_strand_id
1 'polypeptide(L)'
;MSELDLVQLAENPDPRAPCLLLLDTSASMSGEPIRALNEGLTLFKQDVMGDALARRRVEVAVVGFGNGGVRTVQNFITVEQWDPQELRAGGSTPLGQALKIGLTLLRERKDMYKRAGLQYYRPWLLLITDGEPTDSWEDSARAAQDEDFRRGLLFFVVGVERANMEKIGHIAPAERPPLKLKGLQFGELFLWLSQSQQAVSHSRVGDQLALPPIGWAEVDT
;
A
#
# COMPACT_ATOMS: atom_id res chain seq x y z
N MET A 1 -14.15 15.74 -6.81
CA MET A 1 -14.00 16.09 -5.38
C MET A 1 -15.36 16.51 -4.88
N SER A 2 -15.97 15.74 -4.01
CA SER A 2 -17.27 16.08 -3.43
C SER A 2 -17.08 17.00 -2.22
N GLU A 3 -18.04 17.87 -1.93
CA GLU A 3 -18.06 18.64 -0.68
C GLU A 3 -18.04 17.72 0.55
N LEU A 4 -18.59 16.52 0.43
CA LEU A 4 -18.58 15.48 1.46
C LEU A 4 -17.15 15.06 1.88
N ASP A 5 -16.21 14.98 0.92
CA ASP A 5 -14.83 14.60 1.24
C ASP A 5 -14.14 15.66 2.11
N LEU A 6 -14.42 16.94 1.88
CA LEU A 6 -13.87 18.04 2.68
C LEU A 6 -14.50 18.10 4.08
N VAL A 7 -15.80 17.80 4.19
CA VAL A 7 -16.50 17.75 5.49
C VAL A 7 -15.92 16.63 6.35
N GLN A 8 -15.75 15.43 5.81
CA GLN A 8 -15.16 14.29 6.53
C GLN A 8 -13.72 14.57 6.99
N LEU A 9 -12.93 15.30 6.21
CA LEU A 9 -11.59 15.72 6.62
C LEU A 9 -11.63 16.76 7.75
N ALA A 10 -12.62 17.65 7.75
CA ALA A 10 -12.78 18.69 8.77
C ALA A 10 -13.23 18.14 10.14
N GLU A 11 -13.99 17.04 10.16
CA GLU A 11 -14.45 16.39 11.39
C GLU A 11 -13.34 15.74 12.21
N ASN A 12 -12.22 15.40 11.57
CA ASN A 12 -11.07 14.83 12.25
C ASN A 12 -9.81 15.66 11.94
N PRO A 13 -9.35 16.55 12.83
CA PRO A 13 -8.19 17.43 12.60
C PRO A 13 -6.85 16.73 12.79
N ASP A 14 -6.83 15.45 13.17
CA ASP A 14 -5.59 14.70 13.36
C ASP A 14 -4.75 14.63 12.07
N PRO A 15 -3.40 14.59 12.15
CA PRO A 15 -2.55 14.31 10.99
C PRO A 15 -2.90 12.95 10.35
N ARG A 16 -2.80 12.86 9.03
CA ARG A 16 -3.11 11.64 8.28
C ARG A 16 -1.87 10.84 7.93
N ALA A 17 -1.94 9.52 8.09
CA ALA A 17 -0.92 8.55 7.65
C ALA A 17 -1.48 7.75 6.46
N PRO A 18 -1.32 8.24 5.22
CA PRO A 18 -1.89 7.58 4.06
C PRO A 18 -1.08 6.36 3.64
N CYS A 19 -1.74 5.22 3.52
CA CYS A 19 -1.20 3.94 3.07
C CYS A 19 -1.99 3.46 1.85
N LEU A 20 -1.33 3.39 0.69
CA LEU A 20 -1.89 2.84 -0.54
C LEU A 20 -1.38 1.42 -0.76
N LEU A 21 -2.29 0.49 -0.92
CA LEU A 21 -2.03 -0.90 -1.24
C LEU A 21 -2.32 -1.15 -2.73
N LEU A 22 -1.30 -1.50 -3.51
CA LEU A 22 -1.42 -2.02 -4.88
C LEU A 22 -1.30 -3.53 -4.82
N LEU A 23 -2.40 -4.23 -5.05
CA LEU A 23 -2.51 -5.66 -4.80
C LEU A 23 -2.76 -6.40 -6.11
N ASP A 24 -1.83 -7.31 -6.42
CA ASP A 24 -1.98 -8.22 -7.54
C ASP A 24 -3.15 -9.19 -7.28
N THR A 25 -4.09 -9.19 -8.20
CA THR A 25 -5.22 -10.09 -8.23
C THR A 25 -5.27 -10.83 -9.56
N SER A 26 -4.12 -11.05 -10.21
CA SER A 26 -4.01 -11.79 -11.46
C SER A 26 -4.28 -13.29 -11.26
N ALA A 27 -4.34 -14.04 -12.36
CA ALA A 27 -4.67 -15.46 -12.32
C ALA A 27 -3.68 -16.30 -11.52
N SER A 28 -2.41 -15.91 -11.45
CA SER A 28 -1.35 -16.58 -10.66
C SER A 28 -1.62 -16.51 -9.15
N MET A 29 -2.31 -15.48 -8.67
CA MET A 29 -2.72 -15.34 -7.27
C MET A 29 -3.90 -16.25 -6.88
N SER A 30 -4.45 -17.06 -7.80
CA SER A 30 -5.61 -17.91 -7.53
C SER A 30 -5.31 -18.98 -6.46
N GLY A 31 -6.33 -19.30 -5.66
CA GLY A 31 -6.26 -20.33 -4.65
C GLY A 31 -5.78 -19.84 -3.29
N GLU A 32 -4.70 -20.39 -2.79
CA GLU A 32 -4.17 -20.07 -1.45
C GLU A 32 -3.60 -18.65 -1.34
N PRO A 33 -2.84 -18.11 -2.34
CA PRO A 33 -2.29 -16.78 -2.25
C PRO A 33 -3.34 -15.69 -2.05
N ILE A 34 -4.43 -15.70 -2.85
CA ILE A 34 -5.46 -14.66 -2.73
C ILE A 34 -6.24 -14.78 -1.42
N ARG A 35 -6.42 -15.99 -0.88
CA ARG A 35 -7.06 -16.20 0.43
C ARG A 35 -6.20 -15.63 1.55
N ALA A 36 -4.91 -15.97 1.55
CA ALA A 36 -3.95 -15.49 2.54
C ALA A 36 -3.80 -13.95 2.49
N LEU A 37 -3.85 -13.36 1.28
CA LEU A 37 -3.88 -11.91 1.10
C LEU A 37 -5.12 -11.28 1.75
N ASN A 38 -6.32 -11.82 1.52
CA ASN A 38 -7.56 -11.33 2.11
C ASN A 38 -7.56 -11.45 3.64
N GLU A 39 -7.06 -12.57 4.17
CA GLU A 39 -6.89 -12.76 5.62
C GLU A 39 -5.93 -11.72 6.20
N GLY A 40 -4.82 -11.45 5.51
CA GLY A 40 -3.85 -10.43 5.89
C GLY A 40 -4.46 -9.02 5.94
N LEU A 41 -5.29 -8.64 4.97
CA LEU A 41 -6.00 -7.35 4.97
C LEU A 41 -6.95 -7.22 6.18
N THR A 42 -7.63 -8.30 6.51
CA THR A 42 -8.51 -8.35 7.68
C THR A 42 -7.70 -8.18 8.98
N LEU A 43 -6.58 -8.87 9.08
CA LEU A 43 -5.67 -8.79 10.23
C LEU A 43 -5.09 -7.37 10.38
N PHE A 44 -4.66 -6.75 9.28
CA PHE A 44 -4.18 -5.36 9.26
C PHE A 44 -5.23 -4.41 9.86
N LYS A 45 -6.48 -4.50 9.38
CA LYS A 45 -7.57 -3.70 9.94
C LYS A 45 -7.73 -3.92 11.44
N GLN A 46 -7.84 -5.18 11.86
CA GLN A 46 -8.08 -5.54 13.26
C GLN A 46 -6.99 -5.01 14.18
N ASP A 47 -5.73 -5.14 13.78
CA ASP A 47 -4.59 -4.72 14.59
C ASP A 47 -4.50 -3.17 14.68
N VAL A 48 -4.68 -2.44 13.58
CA VAL A 48 -4.72 -0.96 13.60
C VAL A 48 -5.91 -0.46 14.41
N MET A 49 -7.07 -1.13 14.35
CA MET A 49 -8.25 -0.78 15.14
C MET A 49 -8.03 -0.90 16.66
N GLY A 50 -7.09 -1.74 17.09
CA GLY A 50 -6.68 -1.86 18.49
C GLY A 50 -5.98 -0.61 19.04
N ASP A 51 -5.43 0.25 18.19
CA ASP A 51 -4.77 1.49 18.57
C ASP A 51 -5.71 2.69 18.38
N ALA A 52 -6.06 3.38 19.47
CA ALA A 52 -7.03 4.47 19.48
C ALA A 52 -6.60 5.68 18.63
N LEU A 53 -5.29 5.89 18.43
CA LEU A 53 -4.76 6.99 17.64
C LEU A 53 -4.61 6.57 16.18
N ALA A 54 -4.01 5.40 15.94
CA ALA A 54 -3.76 4.90 14.59
C ALA A 54 -5.05 4.71 13.79
N ARG A 55 -6.11 4.14 14.38
CA ARG A 55 -7.39 3.92 13.69
C ARG A 55 -8.00 5.18 13.07
N ARG A 56 -7.73 6.37 13.67
CA ARG A 56 -8.21 7.68 13.22
C ARG A 56 -7.25 8.39 12.27
N ARG A 57 -5.96 8.08 12.35
CA ARG A 57 -4.89 8.73 11.57
C ARG A 57 -4.51 7.96 10.32
N VAL A 58 -4.49 6.63 10.40
CA VAL A 58 -4.14 5.78 9.25
C VAL A 58 -5.30 5.78 8.26
N GLU A 59 -5.02 6.19 7.04
CA GLU A 59 -5.94 6.08 5.91
C GLU A 59 -5.44 5.03 4.94
N VAL A 60 -6.37 4.20 4.47
CA VAL A 60 -6.08 3.12 3.53
C VAL A 60 -6.80 3.36 2.22
N ALA A 61 -6.09 3.18 1.12
CA ALA A 61 -6.67 2.98 -0.19
C ALA A 61 -6.19 1.64 -0.77
N VAL A 62 -7.04 0.97 -1.52
CA VAL A 62 -6.75 -0.33 -2.14
C VAL A 62 -7.03 -0.26 -3.63
N VAL A 63 -6.03 -0.59 -4.42
CA VAL A 63 -6.12 -0.77 -5.87
C VAL A 63 -5.78 -2.23 -6.18
N GLY A 64 -6.75 -2.98 -6.67
CA GLY A 64 -6.55 -4.32 -7.21
C GLY A 64 -6.23 -4.26 -8.69
N PHE A 65 -5.29 -5.08 -9.16
CA PHE A 65 -4.97 -5.20 -10.57
C PHE A 65 -4.85 -6.67 -10.97
N GLY A 66 -5.64 -7.06 -11.98
CA GLY A 66 -5.76 -8.46 -12.37
C GLY A 66 -7.12 -8.74 -13.00
N ASN A 67 -8.01 -9.34 -12.22
CA ASN A 67 -9.36 -9.71 -12.65
C ASN A 67 -10.17 -8.50 -13.09
N GLY A 68 -10.36 -8.37 -14.40
CA GLY A 68 -11.07 -7.26 -15.02
C GLY A 68 -10.25 -5.97 -15.20
N GLY A 69 -8.92 -6.03 -15.08
CA GLY A 69 -7.99 -4.90 -15.24
C GLY A 69 -7.60 -4.25 -13.92
N VAL A 70 -7.45 -2.92 -13.91
CA VAL A 70 -7.13 -2.16 -12.68
C VAL A 70 -8.38 -1.55 -12.11
N ARG A 71 -8.61 -1.74 -10.83
CA ARG A 71 -9.79 -1.22 -10.12
C ARG A 71 -9.41 -0.62 -8.78
N THR A 72 -9.86 0.59 -8.51
CA THR A 72 -9.85 1.14 -7.15
C THR A 72 -10.95 0.43 -6.35
N VAL A 73 -10.53 -0.51 -5.49
CA VAL A 73 -11.43 -1.27 -4.61
C VAL A 73 -11.91 -0.41 -3.46
N GLN A 74 -10.99 0.41 -2.94
CA GLN A 74 -11.25 1.35 -1.85
C GLN A 74 -10.47 2.65 -2.09
N ASN A 75 -11.15 3.79 -2.10
CA ASN A 75 -10.52 5.11 -2.02
C ASN A 75 -10.01 5.38 -0.59
N PHE A 76 -9.15 6.39 -0.42
CA PHE A 76 -8.65 6.75 0.90
C PHE A 76 -9.76 7.00 1.91
N ILE A 77 -9.74 6.22 2.97
CA ILE A 77 -10.64 6.30 4.12
C ILE A 77 -9.87 5.92 5.38
N THR A 78 -10.26 6.43 6.55
CA THR A 78 -9.64 6.00 7.81
C THR A 78 -9.88 4.52 8.05
N VAL A 79 -8.91 3.84 8.70
CA VAL A 79 -9.05 2.40 9.01
C VAL A 79 -10.29 2.14 9.87
N GLU A 80 -10.68 3.10 10.71
CA GLU A 80 -11.90 3.02 11.51
C GLU A 80 -13.18 2.83 10.66
N GLN A 81 -13.23 3.45 9.49
CA GLN A 81 -14.36 3.39 8.56
C GLN A 81 -14.20 2.34 7.45
N TRP A 82 -12.98 1.80 7.31
CA TRP A 82 -12.67 0.85 6.23
C TRP A 82 -13.22 -0.54 6.53
N ASP A 83 -13.87 -1.15 5.54
CA ASP A 83 -14.27 -2.56 5.57
C ASP A 83 -13.60 -3.31 4.41
N PRO A 84 -12.61 -4.19 4.68
CA PRO A 84 -11.89 -4.92 3.65
C PRO A 84 -12.83 -5.78 2.80
N GLN A 85 -12.89 -5.49 1.51
CA GLN A 85 -13.66 -6.28 0.57
C GLN A 85 -12.84 -7.49 0.11
N GLU A 86 -13.52 -8.64 -0.06
CA GLU A 86 -12.90 -9.84 -0.59
C GLU A 86 -12.39 -9.62 -2.02
N LEU A 87 -11.09 -9.79 -2.22
CA LEU A 87 -10.44 -9.76 -3.52
C LEU A 87 -10.53 -11.15 -4.17
N ARG A 88 -10.75 -11.17 -5.48
CA ARG A 88 -10.81 -12.40 -6.28
C ARG A 88 -9.77 -12.36 -7.37
N ALA A 89 -9.03 -13.45 -7.51
CA ALA A 89 -7.97 -13.56 -8.49
C ALA A 89 -8.51 -13.94 -9.89
N GLY A 90 -7.78 -13.47 -10.92
CA GLY A 90 -8.05 -13.76 -12.32
C GLY A 90 -7.40 -12.73 -13.26
N GLY A 91 -7.37 -13.03 -14.55
CA GLY A 91 -6.90 -12.10 -15.58
C GLY A 91 -5.39 -11.91 -15.64
N SER A 92 -4.97 -10.83 -16.27
CA SER A 92 -3.58 -10.44 -16.53
C SER A 92 -3.01 -9.58 -15.38
N THR A 93 -1.77 -9.09 -15.53
CA THR A 93 -1.05 -8.30 -14.52
C THR A 93 -0.75 -6.88 -15.03
N PRO A 94 -1.74 -5.97 -15.16
CA PRO A 94 -1.54 -4.60 -15.66
C PRO A 94 -0.90 -3.69 -14.59
N LEU A 95 0.34 -3.99 -14.22
CA LEU A 95 1.06 -3.37 -13.12
C LEU A 95 1.40 -1.90 -13.40
N GLY A 96 1.80 -1.57 -14.64
CA GLY A 96 2.10 -0.20 -15.04
C GLY A 96 0.90 0.72 -14.91
N GLN A 97 -0.28 0.24 -15.31
CA GLN A 97 -1.53 0.98 -15.13
C GLN A 97 -1.89 1.11 -13.64
N ALA A 98 -1.66 0.07 -12.84
CA ALA A 98 -1.90 0.12 -11.39
C ALA A 98 -1.03 1.16 -10.69
N LEU A 99 0.27 1.20 -11.00
CA LEU A 99 1.18 2.22 -10.48
C LEU A 99 0.74 3.63 -10.88
N LYS A 100 0.35 3.85 -12.14
CA LYS A 100 -0.13 5.15 -12.63
C LYS A 100 -1.37 5.62 -11.87
N ILE A 101 -2.34 4.74 -11.68
CA ILE A 101 -3.58 5.03 -10.92
C ILE A 101 -3.22 5.32 -9.45
N GLY A 102 -2.40 4.48 -8.84
CA GLY A 102 -1.97 4.65 -7.44
C GLY A 102 -1.27 5.97 -7.18
N LEU A 103 -0.33 6.36 -8.04
CA LEU A 103 0.36 7.65 -7.95
C LEU A 103 -0.60 8.83 -8.11
N THR A 104 -1.61 8.69 -8.98
CA THR A 104 -2.65 9.71 -9.16
C THR A 104 -3.50 9.86 -7.89
N LEU A 105 -3.97 8.74 -7.31
CA LEU A 105 -4.74 8.75 -6.06
C LEU A 105 -3.96 9.40 -4.91
N LEU A 106 -2.67 9.05 -4.76
CA LEU A 106 -1.82 9.65 -3.72
C LEU A 106 -1.62 11.16 -3.92
N ARG A 107 -1.41 11.60 -5.17
CA ARG A 107 -1.28 13.02 -5.48
C ARG A 107 -2.56 13.78 -5.15
N GLU A 108 -3.70 13.29 -5.60
CA GLU A 108 -5.01 13.89 -5.32
C GLU A 108 -5.28 13.95 -3.81
N ARG A 109 -4.95 12.87 -3.07
CA ARG A 109 -5.14 12.85 -1.61
C ARG A 109 -4.25 13.86 -0.90
N LYS A 110 -2.96 13.97 -1.28
CA LYS A 110 -2.06 15.00 -0.76
C LYS A 110 -2.58 16.43 -1.01
N ASP A 111 -3.14 16.67 -2.19
CA ASP A 111 -3.70 17.98 -2.53
C ASP A 111 -4.98 18.29 -1.71
N MET A 112 -5.78 17.26 -1.40
CA MET A 112 -6.92 17.41 -0.49
C MET A 112 -6.48 17.81 0.92
N TYR A 113 -5.44 17.17 1.49
CA TYR A 113 -4.92 17.54 2.80
C TYR A 113 -4.42 18.98 2.82
N LYS A 114 -3.66 19.40 1.80
CA LYS A 114 -3.17 20.78 1.69
C LYS A 114 -4.31 21.80 1.67
N ARG A 115 -5.37 21.54 0.88
CA ARG A 115 -6.55 22.43 0.79
C ARG A 115 -7.33 22.47 2.10
N ALA A 116 -7.39 21.34 2.83
CA ALA A 116 -8.04 21.27 4.14
C ALA A 116 -7.17 21.80 5.28
N GLY A 117 -5.91 22.21 5.03
CA GLY A 117 -4.96 22.62 6.07
C GLY A 117 -4.53 21.49 7.00
N LEU A 118 -4.70 20.22 6.60
CA LEU A 118 -4.35 19.07 7.39
C LEU A 118 -2.88 18.69 7.20
N GLN A 119 -2.21 18.38 8.29
CA GLN A 119 -0.89 17.75 8.25
C GLN A 119 -1.02 16.28 7.86
N TYR A 120 0.01 15.76 7.19
CA TYR A 120 0.09 14.35 6.84
C TYR A 120 1.54 13.84 6.89
N TYR A 121 1.68 12.58 7.27
CA TYR A 121 2.94 11.85 7.21
C TYR A 121 3.29 11.49 5.78
N ARG A 122 4.56 11.17 5.54
CA ARG A 122 5.02 10.68 4.23
C ARG A 122 4.16 9.47 3.83
N PRO A 123 3.44 9.52 2.70
CA PRO A 123 2.57 8.43 2.26
C PRO A 123 3.35 7.13 2.03
N TRP A 124 2.70 6.01 2.28
CA TRP A 124 3.22 4.70 1.95
C TRP A 124 2.54 4.15 0.71
N LEU A 125 3.34 3.55 -0.17
CA LEU A 125 2.91 2.79 -1.33
C LEU A 125 3.48 1.37 -1.18
N LEU A 126 2.62 0.38 -0.96
CA LEU A 126 2.98 -1.03 -0.88
C LEU A 126 2.45 -1.74 -2.12
N LEU A 127 3.35 -2.22 -2.96
CA LEU A 127 3.05 -3.08 -4.11
C LEU A 127 3.30 -4.53 -3.72
N ILE A 128 2.29 -5.38 -3.88
CA ILE A 128 2.39 -6.83 -3.68
C ILE A 128 2.04 -7.51 -5.00
N THR A 129 2.95 -8.33 -5.54
CA THR A 129 2.76 -9.04 -6.82
C THR A 129 3.50 -10.38 -6.83
N ASP A 130 2.94 -11.37 -7.51
CA ASP A 130 3.57 -12.67 -7.78
C ASP A 130 3.92 -12.85 -9.25
N GLY A 131 3.44 -11.92 -10.11
CA GLY A 131 3.49 -12.04 -11.55
C GLY A 131 4.43 -11.08 -12.25
N GLU A 132 4.63 -11.37 -13.53
CA GLU A 132 5.29 -10.46 -14.44
C GLU A 132 4.27 -9.44 -14.99
N PRO A 133 4.65 -8.15 -15.09
CA PRO A 133 3.81 -7.15 -15.73
C PRO A 133 3.44 -7.55 -17.16
N THR A 134 2.17 -7.39 -17.52
CA THR A 134 1.65 -7.66 -18.86
C THR A 134 1.45 -6.41 -19.70
N ASP A 135 1.72 -5.25 -19.12
CA ASP A 135 1.64 -3.92 -19.77
C ASP A 135 2.99 -3.18 -19.69
N SER A 136 3.06 -1.99 -20.30
CA SER A 136 4.22 -1.10 -20.21
C SER A 136 4.25 -0.45 -18.82
N TRP A 137 5.22 -0.82 -18.01
CA TRP A 137 5.33 -0.44 -16.59
C TRP A 137 6.50 0.49 -16.27
N GLU A 138 7.50 0.55 -17.14
CA GLU A 138 8.82 1.17 -16.90
C GLU A 138 8.70 2.66 -16.51
N ASP A 139 7.88 3.42 -17.24
CA ASP A 139 7.68 4.86 -16.96
C ASP A 139 6.93 5.08 -15.65
N SER A 140 5.95 4.21 -15.34
CA SER A 140 5.20 4.28 -14.09
C SER A 140 6.06 3.89 -12.88
N ALA A 141 6.92 2.89 -13.04
CA ALA A 141 7.89 2.49 -12.02
C ALA A 141 8.90 3.61 -11.76
N ARG A 142 9.46 4.21 -12.82
CA ARG A 142 10.37 5.36 -12.71
C ARG A 142 9.70 6.53 -11.98
N ALA A 143 8.46 6.84 -12.30
CA ALA A 143 7.70 7.89 -11.61
C ALA A 143 7.53 7.60 -10.12
N ALA A 144 7.28 6.34 -9.73
CA ALA A 144 7.18 5.93 -8.32
C ALA A 144 8.54 6.02 -7.60
N GLN A 145 9.61 5.59 -8.26
CA GLN A 145 10.99 5.71 -7.75
C GLN A 145 11.40 7.18 -7.56
N ASP A 146 11.08 8.05 -8.51
CA ASP A 146 11.34 9.49 -8.41
C ASP A 146 10.58 10.14 -7.24
N GLU A 147 9.31 9.77 -7.02
CA GLU A 147 8.54 10.24 -5.87
C GLU A 147 9.14 9.73 -4.55
N ASP A 148 9.63 8.49 -4.51
CA ASP A 148 10.32 7.96 -3.33
C ASP A 148 11.63 8.70 -3.06
N PHE A 149 12.45 8.90 -4.06
CA PHE A 149 13.72 9.64 -3.98
C PHE A 149 13.52 11.07 -3.48
N ARG A 150 12.48 11.77 -3.97
CA ARG A 150 12.09 13.12 -3.52
C ARG A 150 11.42 13.14 -2.15
N ARG A 151 11.31 12.00 -1.48
CA ARG A 151 10.60 11.83 -0.21
C ARG A 151 9.11 12.17 -0.28
N GLY A 152 8.52 12.12 -1.46
CA GLY A 152 7.09 12.34 -1.69
C GLY A 152 6.22 11.16 -1.25
N LEU A 153 6.79 9.97 -1.21
CA LEU A 153 6.20 8.74 -0.66
C LEU A 153 7.30 7.77 -0.20
N LEU A 154 6.92 6.69 0.50
CA LEU A 154 7.74 5.50 0.78
C LEU A 154 7.23 4.35 -0.08
N PHE A 155 8.06 3.86 -0.99
CA PHE A 155 7.68 2.79 -1.92
C PHE A 155 8.31 1.46 -1.50
N PHE A 156 7.45 0.50 -1.15
CA PHE A 156 7.83 -0.89 -0.85
C PHE A 156 7.29 -1.82 -1.93
N VAL A 157 8.11 -2.75 -2.38
CA VAL A 157 7.73 -3.76 -3.36
C VAL A 157 7.94 -5.14 -2.75
N VAL A 158 6.91 -5.96 -2.75
CA VAL A 158 6.90 -7.32 -2.19
C VAL A 158 6.59 -8.32 -3.29
N GLY A 159 7.53 -9.22 -3.54
CA GLY A 159 7.35 -10.37 -4.41
C GLY A 159 6.78 -11.56 -3.64
N VAL A 160 5.78 -12.25 -4.21
CA VAL A 160 5.11 -13.40 -3.61
C VAL A 160 5.49 -14.67 -4.37
N GLU A 161 5.77 -15.76 -3.65
CA GLU A 161 6.05 -17.10 -4.20
C GLU A 161 7.09 -17.11 -5.34
N ARG A 162 6.61 -17.27 -6.57
CA ARG A 162 7.43 -17.44 -7.79
C ARG A 162 7.73 -16.12 -8.48
N ALA A 163 7.51 -14.98 -7.81
CA ALA A 163 7.78 -13.68 -8.38
C ALA A 163 9.21 -13.60 -8.95
N ASN A 164 9.34 -13.05 -10.14
CA ASN A 164 10.63 -12.77 -10.75
C ASN A 164 11.28 -11.58 -10.03
N MET A 165 12.10 -11.88 -9.01
CA MET A 165 12.71 -10.87 -8.14
C MET A 165 13.66 -9.95 -8.90
N GLU A 166 14.32 -10.42 -9.97
CA GLU A 166 15.15 -9.57 -10.83
C GLU A 166 14.30 -8.49 -11.51
N LYS A 167 13.17 -8.90 -12.12
CA LYS A 167 12.25 -7.97 -12.79
C LYS A 167 11.62 -6.99 -11.80
N ILE A 168 11.18 -7.49 -10.64
CA ILE A 168 10.64 -6.65 -9.57
C ILE A 168 11.70 -5.69 -9.03
N GLY A 169 12.98 -6.07 -9.06
CA GLY A 169 14.12 -5.22 -8.72
C GLY A 169 14.18 -3.95 -9.54
N HIS A 170 13.79 -4.01 -10.82
CA HIS A 170 13.72 -2.82 -11.67
C HIS A 170 12.54 -1.89 -11.35
N ILE A 171 11.53 -2.39 -10.63
CA ILE A 171 10.37 -1.61 -10.20
C ILE A 171 10.64 -0.90 -8.87
N ALA A 172 11.37 -1.58 -7.97
CA ALA A 172 11.65 -1.07 -6.63
C ALA A 172 12.65 0.11 -6.63
N PRO A 173 12.61 1.01 -5.64
CA PRO A 173 13.66 2.02 -5.46
C PRO A 173 15.02 1.39 -5.16
N ALA A 174 16.09 1.96 -5.71
CA ALA A 174 17.44 1.43 -5.50
C ALA A 174 17.85 1.36 -4.01
N GLU A 175 17.44 2.34 -3.20
CA GLU A 175 17.72 2.37 -1.76
C GLU A 175 16.82 1.44 -0.94
N ARG A 176 15.83 0.82 -1.58
CA ARG A 176 14.86 -0.08 -0.94
C ARG A 176 14.53 -1.23 -1.87
N PRO A 177 15.44 -2.20 -1.98
CA PRO A 177 15.27 -3.35 -2.87
C PRO A 177 13.97 -4.11 -2.54
N PRO A 178 13.43 -4.86 -3.50
CA PRO A 178 12.22 -5.61 -3.28
C PRO A 178 12.42 -6.70 -2.22
N LEU A 179 11.38 -6.97 -1.47
CA LEU A 179 11.35 -7.99 -0.44
C LEU A 179 10.62 -9.22 -0.97
N LYS A 180 11.16 -10.41 -0.76
CA LYS A 180 10.49 -11.66 -1.11
C LYS A 180 9.74 -12.20 0.10
N LEU A 181 8.44 -12.39 -0.03
CA LEU A 181 7.61 -12.94 1.04
C LEU A 181 8.01 -14.40 1.31
N LYS A 182 8.22 -14.76 2.57
CA LYS A 182 8.44 -16.17 2.96
C LYS A 182 7.15 -16.96 2.82
N GLY A 183 7.10 -17.87 1.84
CA GLY A 183 5.89 -18.62 1.58
C GLY A 183 4.69 -17.67 1.40
N LEU A 184 3.63 -17.89 2.15
CA LEU A 184 2.43 -17.04 2.15
C LEU A 184 2.22 -16.30 3.49
N GLN A 185 3.30 -15.83 4.12
CA GLN A 185 3.26 -15.12 5.41
C GLN A 185 2.66 -13.71 5.30
N PHE A 186 1.52 -13.58 4.62
CA PHE A 186 0.81 -12.29 4.53
C PHE A 186 0.37 -11.76 5.89
N GLY A 187 0.00 -12.64 6.82
CA GLY A 187 -0.36 -12.23 8.18
C GLY A 187 0.76 -11.47 8.87
N GLU A 188 2.00 -11.98 8.79
CA GLU A 188 3.17 -11.32 9.38
C GLU A 188 3.56 -10.02 8.65
N LEU A 189 3.44 -10.00 7.30
CA LEU A 189 3.62 -8.79 6.51
C LEU A 189 2.64 -7.69 6.95
N PHE A 190 1.37 -8.02 7.06
CA PHE A 190 0.34 -7.05 7.42
C PHE A 190 0.37 -6.63 8.89
N LEU A 191 0.82 -7.49 9.80
CA LEU A 191 1.13 -7.10 11.19
C LEU A 191 2.32 -6.14 11.25
N TRP A 192 3.38 -6.42 10.48
CA TRP A 192 4.51 -5.50 10.35
C TRP A 192 4.07 -4.13 9.79
N LEU A 193 3.22 -4.13 8.77
CA LEU A 193 2.67 -2.89 8.20
C LEU A 193 1.85 -2.13 9.24
N SER A 194 0.99 -2.82 10.00
CA SER A 194 0.17 -2.24 11.05
C SER A 194 1.02 -1.60 12.14
N GLN A 195 1.98 -2.33 12.69
CA GLN A 195 2.91 -1.82 13.71
C GLN A 195 3.70 -0.61 13.22
N SER A 196 4.12 -0.64 11.95
CA SER A 196 4.80 0.49 11.31
C SER A 196 3.89 1.72 11.22
N GLN A 197 2.63 1.54 10.79
CA GLN A 197 1.66 2.63 10.70
C GLN A 197 1.25 3.17 12.08
N GLN A 198 1.15 2.32 13.09
CA GLN A 198 0.93 2.73 14.47
C GLN A 198 2.10 3.60 14.95
N ALA A 199 3.36 3.15 14.79
CA ALA A 199 4.53 3.93 15.16
C ALA A 199 4.57 5.31 14.45
N VAL A 200 4.28 5.34 13.14
CA VAL A 200 4.15 6.59 12.37
C VAL A 200 3.08 7.49 12.98
N SER A 201 1.91 6.94 13.27
CA SER A 201 0.78 7.72 13.80
C SER A 201 1.06 8.33 15.19
N HIS A 202 1.93 7.73 15.99
CA HIS A 202 2.34 8.21 17.31
C HIS A 202 3.51 9.21 17.26
N SER A 203 4.18 9.35 16.12
CA SER A 203 5.29 10.31 15.95
C SER A 203 4.80 11.72 15.61
N ARG A 204 5.73 12.64 15.44
CA ARG A 204 5.46 13.95 14.85
C ARG A 204 5.66 13.89 13.34
N VAL A 205 4.89 14.68 12.61
CA VAL A 205 5.07 14.82 11.17
C VAL A 205 6.47 15.36 10.88
N GLY A 206 7.26 14.62 10.08
CA GLY A 206 8.65 14.93 9.75
C GLY A 206 9.69 14.17 10.57
N ASP A 207 9.30 13.44 11.62
CA ASP A 207 10.23 12.60 12.38
C ASP A 207 10.78 11.44 11.51
N GLN A 208 12.01 11.03 11.82
CA GLN A 208 12.60 9.80 11.28
C GLN A 208 12.38 8.68 12.29
N LEU A 209 11.77 7.60 11.83
CA LEU A 209 11.45 6.44 12.65
C LEU A 209 12.21 5.20 12.17
N ALA A 210 12.72 4.43 13.10
CA ALA A 210 13.13 3.06 12.82
C ALA A 210 11.88 2.18 12.71
N LEU A 211 11.75 1.48 11.59
CA LEU A 211 10.65 0.53 11.39
C LEU A 211 10.91 -0.76 12.17
N PRO A 212 9.87 -1.51 12.53
CA PRO A 212 10.02 -2.84 13.09
C PRO A 212 10.87 -3.74 12.18
N PRO A 213 11.60 -4.72 12.74
CA PRO A 213 12.41 -5.64 11.95
C PRO A 213 11.52 -6.46 11.00
N ILE A 214 12.04 -6.69 9.79
CA ILE A 214 11.35 -7.47 8.76
C ILE A 214 11.63 -8.96 9.01
N GLY A 215 10.70 -9.66 9.63
CA GLY A 215 10.80 -11.11 9.90
C GLY A 215 10.14 -11.99 8.84
N TRP A 216 9.23 -11.43 8.07
CA TRP A 216 8.37 -12.09 7.08
C TRP A 216 8.99 -12.22 5.68
N ALA A 217 10.10 -11.54 5.41
CA ALA A 217 10.79 -11.63 4.13
C ALA A 217 11.97 -12.60 4.15
N GLU A 218 12.29 -13.22 3.01
CA GLU A 218 13.52 -13.95 2.80
C GLU A 218 14.70 -12.97 2.79
N VAL A 219 15.78 -13.34 3.46
CA VAL A 219 17.05 -12.61 3.42
C VAL A 219 18.02 -13.48 2.63
N ASP A 220 18.45 -12.99 1.47
CA ASP A 220 19.55 -13.63 0.74
C ASP A 220 20.84 -13.41 1.53
N THR A 221 21.50 -14.52 1.89
CA THR A 221 22.80 -14.54 2.62
C THR A 221 23.95 -14.81 1.68
#